data_d889df7814cb676c631436fadefdd53e
#
_entry.id   d889df7814cb676c631436fadefdd53e
#
_cell.length_a   1.000
_cell.length_b   1.000
_cell.length_c   1.000
_cell.angle_alpha   90.00
_cell.angle_beta   90.00
_cell.angle_gamma   90.00
#
_symmetry.space_group_name_H-M   'P 1'
#
loop_
_entity.id
_entity.type
_entity.pdbx_description
1 polymer ?
#
loop_
_entity_poly.entity_id
_entity_poly.type
_entity_poly.pdbx_seq_one_letter_code
_entity_poly.pdbx_strand_id
1 'polypeptide(L)'
;NSFIAPHLSSFWKSPIQYIKKDILTFRHAGILNKYRNPSVLFDGIRQFLEKNKGAANRIRFEFLGRNYAGPNSEPIKPPNDLRQIIRFYDQKDLESTWEWIAEADVLLLLEFHFSKGLFFYAKLSDYLHTNRPILSLSPKEGVVADLFRKGGGIIASPDDSEQISNAIDKIFTLWHSKNLNKITANASLAE
;
A
#
# COMPACT_ATOMS: atom_id res chain seq x y z
N ASN A 1 3.58 24.36 21.01
CA ASN A 1 3.48 24.19 19.55
C ASN A 1 4.60 23.27 19.09
N SER A 2 4.30 21.97 18.98
CA SER A 2 5.25 21.00 18.42
C SER A 2 5.03 20.96 16.92
N PHE A 3 6.00 21.45 16.14
CA PHE A 3 6.03 21.21 14.70
C PHE A 3 6.55 19.80 14.48
N ILE A 4 5.70 18.92 13.95
CA ILE A 4 6.16 17.66 13.37
C ILE A 4 6.62 18.02 11.95
N ALA A 5 7.94 18.22 11.78
CA ALA A 5 8.51 18.29 10.45
C ALA A 5 8.45 16.87 9.84
N PRO A 6 7.75 16.65 8.73
CA PRO A 6 7.85 15.37 8.04
C PRO A 6 9.33 15.17 7.64
N HIS A 7 9.83 13.95 7.76
CA HIS A 7 11.13 13.58 7.22
C HIS A 7 11.08 13.73 5.70
N LEU A 8 11.52 14.89 5.22
CA LEU A 8 11.67 15.11 3.80
C LEU A 8 12.92 14.35 3.37
N SER A 9 12.75 13.27 2.63
CA SER A 9 13.86 12.64 1.93
C SER A 9 14.39 13.64 0.91
N SER A 10 15.70 13.93 0.94
CA SER A 10 16.36 14.80 -0.06
C SER A 10 16.51 14.12 -1.42
N PHE A 11 16.01 12.90 -1.57
CA PHE A 11 16.23 12.05 -2.74
C PHE A 11 14.93 11.90 -3.56
N TRP A 12 14.46 13.00 -4.15
CA TRP A 12 13.25 12.93 -4.95
C TRP A 12 13.53 13.14 -6.42
N LYS A 13 13.23 12.12 -7.20
CA LYS A 13 13.12 12.24 -8.66
C LYS A 13 11.73 12.77 -9.01
N SER A 14 11.63 13.40 -10.17
CA SER A 14 10.33 13.80 -10.70
C SER A 14 9.39 12.60 -10.81
N PRO A 15 8.09 12.76 -10.53
CA PRO A 15 7.11 11.68 -10.68
C PRO A 15 7.18 11.08 -12.09
N ILE A 16 7.22 9.75 -12.15
CA ILE A 16 7.15 9.02 -13.43
C ILE A 16 5.72 9.15 -13.97
N GLN A 17 5.58 9.49 -15.24
CA GLN A 17 4.26 9.54 -15.86
C GLN A 17 3.58 8.16 -15.75
N TYR A 18 2.34 8.17 -15.26
CA TYR A 18 1.57 6.95 -15.14
C TYR A 18 1.11 6.43 -16.50
N ILE A 19 1.42 5.18 -16.77
CA ILE A 19 0.91 4.44 -17.93
C ILE A 19 0.09 3.28 -17.39
N LYS A 20 -1.21 3.25 -17.72
CA LYS A 20 -2.09 2.15 -17.31
C LYS A 20 -1.60 0.83 -17.90
N LYS A 21 -1.46 -0.17 -17.05
CA LYS A 21 -1.08 -1.55 -17.40
C LYS A 21 -2.33 -2.43 -17.50
N ASP A 22 -2.17 -3.62 -18.09
CA ASP A 22 -3.25 -4.61 -18.18
C ASP A 22 -3.51 -5.33 -16.85
N ILE A 23 -2.55 -5.25 -15.92
CA ILE A 23 -2.61 -5.82 -14.58
C ILE A 23 -2.49 -4.69 -13.58
N LEU A 24 -3.48 -4.59 -12.69
CA LEU A 24 -3.47 -3.66 -11.56
C LEU A 24 -2.46 -4.14 -10.52
N THR A 25 -1.44 -3.33 -10.22
CA THR A 25 -0.39 -3.67 -9.27
C THR A 25 -0.51 -2.86 -7.98
N PHE A 26 -0.54 -3.56 -6.84
CA PHE A 26 -0.39 -2.99 -5.51
C PHE A 26 1.03 -3.26 -5.02
N ARG A 27 1.79 -2.24 -4.65
CA ARG A 27 3.17 -2.38 -4.22
C ARG A 27 3.41 -1.84 -2.81
N HIS A 28 4.06 -2.65 -1.99
CA HIS A 28 4.54 -2.28 -0.67
C HIS A 28 6.07 -2.34 -0.63
N ALA A 29 6.73 -1.24 -0.28
CA ALA A 29 8.16 -1.24 -0.02
C ALA A 29 8.41 -1.08 1.49
N GLY A 30 9.06 -2.07 2.10
CA GLY A 30 9.41 -2.01 3.52
C GLY A 30 9.48 -3.37 4.21
N ILE A 31 9.74 -3.32 5.50
CA ILE A 31 9.88 -4.51 6.33
C ILE A 31 8.51 -5.09 6.65
N LEU A 32 8.33 -6.38 6.39
CA LEU A 32 7.24 -7.20 6.93
C LEU A 32 7.74 -7.95 8.17
N ASN A 33 6.95 -7.93 9.23
CA ASN A 33 7.27 -8.61 10.48
C ASN A 33 5.96 -8.94 11.23
N LYS A 34 6.05 -9.47 12.45
CA LYS A 34 4.87 -9.83 13.26
C LYS A 34 3.89 -8.66 13.51
N TYR A 35 4.36 -7.41 13.51
CA TYR A 35 3.53 -6.21 13.72
C TYR A 35 3.01 -5.61 12.41
N ARG A 36 3.59 -5.99 11.28
CA ARG A 36 3.17 -5.67 9.92
C ARG A 36 2.96 -6.95 9.14
N ASN A 37 2.09 -7.79 9.69
CA ASN A 37 1.75 -9.07 9.07
C ASN A 37 0.57 -8.85 8.09
N PRO A 38 0.73 -9.22 6.81
CA PRO A 38 -0.31 -9.01 5.80
C PRO A 38 -1.40 -10.11 5.81
N SER A 39 -1.52 -10.94 6.86
CA SER A 39 -2.50 -12.05 6.89
C SER A 39 -3.93 -11.58 6.67
N VAL A 40 -4.37 -10.52 7.35
CA VAL A 40 -5.72 -9.96 7.19
C VAL A 40 -5.92 -9.36 5.79
N LEU A 41 -4.86 -8.79 5.19
CA LEU A 41 -4.89 -8.38 3.77
C LEU A 41 -5.12 -9.59 2.87
N PHE A 42 -4.50 -10.74 3.13
CA PHE A 42 -4.69 -11.95 2.33
C PHE A 42 -6.14 -12.43 2.40
N ASP A 43 -6.77 -12.34 3.57
CA ASP A 43 -8.19 -12.67 3.72
C ASP A 43 -9.08 -11.67 2.96
N GLY A 44 -8.76 -10.38 3.00
CA GLY A 44 -9.45 -9.37 2.21
C GLY A 44 -9.31 -9.58 0.69
N ILE A 45 -8.14 -10.03 0.24
CA ILE A 45 -7.91 -10.39 -1.17
C ILE A 45 -8.78 -11.59 -1.57
N ARG A 46 -8.89 -12.64 -0.73
CA ARG A 46 -9.78 -13.79 -1.01
C ARG A 46 -11.22 -13.34 -1.18
N GLN A 47 -11.74 -12.57 -0.22
CA GLN A 47 -13.11 -12.05 -0.28
C GLN A 47 -13.36 -11.19 -1.53
N PHE A 48 -12.38 -10.39 -1.94
CA PHE A 48 -12.46 -9.62 -3.19
C PHE A 48 -12.54 -10.56 -4.41
N LEU A 49 -11.71 -11.60 -4.48
CA LEU A 49 -11.69 -12.55 -5.59
C LEU A 49 -12.96 -13.41 -5.65
N GLU A 50 -13.58 -13.73 -4.53
CA GLU A 50 -14.87 -14.42 -4.47
C GLU A 50 -15.98 -13.60 -5.11
N LYS A 51 -15.98 -12.28 -4.87
CA LYS A 51 -16.94 -11.33 -5.46
C LYS A 51 -16.64 -11.03 -6.95
N ASN A 52 -15.35 -11.07 -7.34
CA ASN A 52 -14.86 -10.64 -8.65
C ASN A 52 -14.20 -11.81 -9.41
N LYS A 53 -15.00 -12.78 -9.86
CA LYS A 53 -14.50 -13.93 -10.61
C LYS A 53 -13.76 -13.48 -11.87
N GLY A 54 -12.53 -13.98 -12.04
CA GLY A 54 -11.63 -13.58 -13.15
C GLY A 54 -10.68 -12.42 -12.84
N ALA A 55 -10.84 -11.71 -11.73
CA ALA A 55 -9.93 -10.65 -11.34
C ALA A 55 -8.49 -11.14 -11.01
N ALA A 56 -8.33 -12.42 -10.65
CA ALA A 56 -7.02 -12.99 -10.30
C ALA A 56 -5.98 -12.86 -11.43
N ASN A 57 -6.39 -12.84 -12.68
CA ASN A 57 -5.49 -12.66 -13.83
C ASN A 57 -5.15 -11.19 -14.09
N ARG A 58 -5.80 -10.25 -13.39
CA ARG A 58 -5.72 -8.81 -13.63
C ARG A 58 -5.26 -8.00 -12.43
N ILE A 59 -4.83 -8.66 -11.36
CA ILE A 59 -4.38 -8.02 -10.11
C ILE A 59 -3.09 -8.67 -9.61
N ARG A 60 -2.19 -7.88 -9.01
CA ARG A 60 -0.97 -8.35 -8.33
C ARG A 60 -0.73 -7.55 -7.06
N PHE A 61 -0.25 -8.24 -6.04
CA PHE A 61 0.24 -7.66 -4.80
C PHE A 61 1.71 -7.99 -4.65
N GLU A 62 2.54 -6.98 -4.58
CA GLU A 62 3.99 -7.11 -4.62
C GLU A 62 4.61 -6.44 -3.38
N PHE A 63 5.49 -7.15 -2.71
CA PHE A 63 6.14 -6.72 -1.48
C PHE A 63 7.65 -6.73 -1.68
N LEU A 64 8.29 -5.57 -1.49
CA LEU A 64 9.73 -5.39 -1.62
C LEU A 64 10.33 -5.09 -0.26
N GLY A 65 11.35 -5.84 0.15
CA GLY A 65 12.11 -5.60 1.37
C GLY A 65 12.25 -6.83 2.27
N ARG A 66 12.75 -6.59 3.47
CA ARG A 66 12.98 -7.68 4.42
C ARG A 66 11.65 -8.29 4.87
N ASN A 67 11.60 -9.60 4.85
CA ASN A 67 10.43 -10.39 5.20
C ASN A 67 10.82 -11.41 6.29
N TYR A 68 10.49 -11.10 7.55
CA TYR A 68 10.70 -12.01 8.67
C TYR A 68 9.65 -11.80 9.76
N ALA A 69 9.07 -12.86 10.29
CA ALA A 69 8.04 -12.77 11.33
C ALA A 69 8.63 -12.48 12.73
N GLY A 70 9.92 -12.73 12.94
CA GLY A 70 10.66 -12.48 14.19
C GLY A 70 11.99 -13.22 14.22
N PRO A 71 12.78 -13.09 15.30
CA PRO A 71 13.98 -13.89 15.49
C PRO A 71 13.68 -15.39 15.38
N ASN A 72 14.41 -16.12 14.57
CA ASN A 72 14.24 -17.56 14.33
C ASN A 72 12.89 -18.00 13.75
N SER A 73 12.11 -17.09 13.15
CA SER A 73 10.85 -17.43 12.49
C SER A 73 11.03 -17.52 10.98
N GLU A 74 10.22 -18.39 10.37
CA GLU A 74 10.11 -18.48 8.92
C GLU A 74 9.63 -17.15 8.31
N PRO A 75 10.10 -16.80 7.12
CA PRO A 75 9.54 -15.69 6.37
C PRO A 75 8.03 -15.85 6.16
N ILE A 76 7.31 -14.74 6.14
CA ILE A 76 5.90 -14.72 5.77
C ILE A 76 5.79 -15.20 4.32
N LYS A 77 5.00 -16.23 4.07
CA LYS A 77 4.80 -16.82 2.75
C LYS A 77 3.39 -16.49 2.22
N PRO A 78 3.22 -16.32 0.91
CA PRO A 78 1.88 -16.18 0.36
C PRO A 78 1.11 -17.49 0.57
N PRO A 79 -0.17 -17.43 0.91
CA PRO A 79 -1.02 -18.61 0.93
C PRO A 79 -1.03 -19.31 -0.42
N ASN A 80 -1.20 -20.63 -0.44
CA ASN A 80 -1.11 -21.43 -1.67
C ASN A 80 -2.09 -20.97 -2.76
N ASP A 81 -3.31 -20.64 -2.37
CA ASP A 81 -4.39 -20.14 -3.24
C ASP A 81 -4.11 -18.74 -3.82
N LEU A 82 -3.22 -17.96 -3.20
CA LEU A 82 -2.87 -16.60 -3.63
C LEU A 82 -1.47 -16.48 -4.27
N ARG A 83 -0.73 -17.59 -4.42
CA ARG A 83 0.65 -17.58 -4.95
C ARG A 83 0.80 -16.99 -6.35
N GLN A 84 -0.26 -17.04 -7.16
CA GLN A 84 -0.21 -16.47 -8.51
C GLN A 84 -0.29 -14.94 -8.53
N ILE A 85 -0.84 -14.33 -7.47
CA ILE A 85 -1.09 -12.89 -7.41
C ILE A 85 -0.27 -12.17 -6.34
N ILE A 86 0.36 -12.89 -5.40
CA ILE A 86 1.22 -12.33 -4.36
C ILE A 86 2.68 -12.68 -4.65
N ARG A 87 3.55 -11.68 -4.64
CA ARG A 87 4.99 -11.83 -4.86
C ARG A 87 5.78 -11.09 -3.79
N PHE A 88 6.88 -11.70 -3.35
CA PHE A 88 7.87 -11.11 -2.46
C PHE A 88 9.18 -10.94 -3.20
N TYR A 89 9.82 -9.78 -3.02
CA TYR A 89 11.10 -9.43 -3.59
C TYR A 89 12.06 -9.02 -2.49
N ASP A 90 13.33 -9.36 -2.65
CA ASP A 90 14.38 -8.95 -1.74
C ASP A 90 14.58 -7.42 -1.75
N GLN A 91 15.23 -6.93 -0.69
CA GLN A 91 15.54 -5.52 -0.54
C GLN A 91 16.42 -5.03 -1.70
N LYS A 92 16.10 -3.86 -2.22
CA LYS A 92 16.90 -3.12 -3.20
C LYS A 92 17.54 -1.89 -2.56
N ASP A 93 18.47 -1.26 -3.28
CA ASP A 93 18.98 0.08 -2.97
C ASP A 93 17.86 1.13 -3.05
N LEU A 94 18.15 2.33 -2.56
CA LEU A 94 17.15 3.39 -2.46
C LEU A 94 16.62 3.84 -3.82
N GLU A 95 17.51 3.98 -4.81
CA GLU A 95 17.15 4.45 -6.15
C GLU A 95 16.25 3.43 -6.88
N SER A 96 16.66 2.17 -6.90
CA SER A 96 15.88 1.08 -7.47
C SER A 96 14.52 0.88 -6.74
N THR A 97 14.49 1.14 -5.42
CA THR A 97 13.25 1.09 -4.65
C THR A 97 12.31 2.21 -5.05
N TRP A 98 12.84 3.45 -5.23
CA TRP A 98 12.06 4.58 -5.69
C TRP A 98 11.42 4.32 -7.06
N GLU A 99 12.21 3.89 -8.02
CA GLU A 99 11.72 3.56 -9.37
C GLU A 99 10.61 2.51 -9.31
N TRP A 100 10.84 1.47 -8.52
CA TRP A 100 9.89 0.38 -8.36
C TRP A 100 8.55 0.84 -7.73
N ILE A 101 8.55 1.71 -6.70
CA ILE A 101 7.29 2.25 -6.14
C ILE A 101 6.62 3.24 -7.10
N ALA A 102 7.40 4.05 -7.81
CA ALA A 102 6.86 5.03 -8.75
C ALA A 102 6.17 4.39 -9.97
N GLU A 103 6.49 3.15 -10.30
CA GLU A 103 5.83 2.37 -11.35
C GLU A 103 4.56 1.65 -10.89
N ALA A 104 4.22 1.68 -9.60
CA ALA A 104 3.00 1.03 -9.11
C ALA A 104 1.74 1.69 -9.67
N ASP A 105 0.66 0.92 -9.80
CA ASP A 105 -0.67 1.51 -10.00
C ASP A 105 -1.22 2.04 -8.68
N VAL A 106 -0.97 1.32 -7.58
CA VAL A 106 -1.40 1.66 -6.23
C VAL A 106 -0.27 1.34 -5.25
N LEU A 107 0.00 2.23 -4.33
CA LEU A 107 0.92 1.98 -3.23
C LEU A 107 0.16 1.45 -2.01
N LEU A 108 0.73 0.44 -1.36
CA LEU A 108 0.16 -0.21 -0.20
C LEU A 108 0.94 0.20 1.06
N LEU A 109 0.30 0.96 1.93
CA LEU A 109 0.86 1.34 3.23
C LEU A 109 0.32 0.39 4.30
N LEU A 110 1.22 -0.35 4.95
CA LEU A 110 0.89 -1.20 6.09
C LEU A 110 1.37 -0.53 7.37
N GLU A 111 0.44 -0.16 8.24
CA GLU A 111 0.76 0.33 9.57
C GLU A 111 0.84 -0.82 10.60
N PHE A 112 1.37 -0.50 11.77
CA PHE A 112 1.26 -1.38 12.92
C PHE A 112 -0.20 -1.46 13.40
N HIS A 113 -0.58 -2.61 13.94
CA HIS A 113 -1.89 -2.83 14.56
C HIS A 113 -1.95 -2.12 15.92
N PHE A 114 -2.34 -0.85 15.91
CA PHE A 114 -2.62 -0.04 17.10
C PHE A 114 -4.03 0.54 17.02
N SER A 115 -4.61 0.91 18.15
CA SER A 115 -5.92 1.57 18.20
C SER A 115 -5.91 2.97 17.54
N LYS A 116 -4.75 3.64 17.53
CA LYS A 116 -4.53 4.96 16.90
C LYS A 116 -3.21 4.97 16.14
N GLY A 117 -3.21 5.52 14.94
CA GLY A 117 -2.01 5.72 14.12
C GLY A 117 -1.26 6.98 14.52
N LEU A 118 -0.31 6.87 15.45
CA LEU A 118 0.42 8.03 16.00
C LEU A 118 1.65 8.42 15.20
N PHE A 119 2.01 7.66 14.18
CA PHE A 119 3.27 7.85 13.46
C PHE A 119 3.07 8.35 12.03
N PHE A 120 3.85 9.35 11.65
CA PHE A 120 4.09 9.66 10.25
C PHE A 120 5.26 8.80 9.76
N TYR A 121 4.96 7.82 8.93
CA TYR A 121 5.98 6.90 8.41
C TYR A 121 6.80 7.58 7.31
N ALA A 122 8.14 7.46 7.36
CA ALA A 122 9.02 8.02 6.34
C ALA A 122 8.59 7.59 4.92
N LYS A 123 8.21 6.32 4.73
CA LYS A 123 7.71 5.81 3.45
C LYS A 123 6.43 6.50 2.95
N LEU A 124 5.60 7.06 3.84
CA LEU A 124 4.41 7.80 3.40
C LEU A 124 4.83 9.07 2.66
N SER A 125 5.89 9.75 3.12
CA SER A 125 6.46 10.88 2.38
C SER A 125 6.89 10.47 0.97
N ASP A 126 7.64 9.36 0.85
CA ASP A 126 8.07 8.85 -0.45
C ASP A 126 6.85 8.51 -1.34
N TYR A 127 5.82 7.89 -0.78
CA TYR A 127 4.60 7.52 -1.51
C TYR A 127 3.84 8.74 -2.01
N LEU A 128 3.69 9.78 -1.20
CA LEU A 128 3.01 11.02 -1.58
C LEU A 128 3.71 11.71 -2.77
N HIS A 129 5.04 11.62 -2.87
CA HIS A 129 5.81 12.20 -3.97
C HIS A 129 5.70 11.44 -5.28
N THR A 130 5.23 10.18 -5.25
CA THR A 130 4.99 9.43 -6.51
C THR A 130 3.73 9.88 -7.23
N ASN A 131 2.84 10.63 -6.59
CA ASN A 131 1.50 10.95 -7.10
C ASN A 131 0.69 9.68 -7.50
N ARG A 132 0.84 8.60 -6.74
CA ARG A 132 0.07 7.36 -6.93
C ARG A 132 -1.06 7.27 -5.91
N PRO A 133 -2.15 6.57 -6.25
CA PRO A 133 -3.13 6.15 -5.26
C PRO A 133 -2.45 5.38 -4.13
N ILE A 134 -2.90 5.60 -2.89
CA ILE A 134 -2.41 4.86 -1.73
C ILE A 134 -3.60 4.13 -1.08
N LEU A 135 -3.48 2.81 -0.95
CA LEU A 135 -4.31 2.03 -0.05
C LEU A 135 -3.56 1.89 1.28
N SER A 136 -4.08 2.48 2.34
CA SER A 136 -3.51 2.36 3.67
C SER A 136 -4.31 1.40 4.54
N LEU A 137 -3.65 0.39 5.06
CA LEU A 137 -4.18 -0.43 6.14
C LEU A 137 -3.76 0.20 7.45
N SER A 138 -4.63 1.08 7.97
CA SER A 138 -4.36 1.98 9.09
C SER A 138 -5.56 2.08 10.01
N PRO A 139 -5.36 2.44 11.29
CA PRO A 139 -6.44 2.85 12.16
C PRO A 139 -7.26 4.00 11.57
N LYS A 140 -8.56 4.05 11.90
CA LYS A 140 -9.48 5.12 11.46
C LYS A 140 -9.18 6.49 12.07
N GLU A 141 -8.37 6.52 13.12
CA GLU A 141 -7.89 7.73 13.81
C GLU A 141 -6.37 7.79 13.78
N GLY A 142 -5.82 8.96 13.56
CA GLY A 142 -4.39 9.21 13.58
C GLY A 142 -3.88 9.94 12.35
N VAL A 143 -2.55 10.06 12.26
CA VAL A 143 -1.88 10.93 11.29
C VAL A 143 -2.24 10.62 9.84
N VAL A 144 -2.25 9.34 9.45
CA VAL A 144 -2.59 8.93 8.07
C VAL A 144 -4.07 9.16 7.79
N ALA A 145 -4.95 8.86 8.77
CA ALA A 145 -6.38 9.10 8.64
C ALA A 145 -6.70 10.59 8.48
N ASP A 146 -6.04 11.44 9.26
CA ASP A 146 -6.20 12.90 9.19
C ASP A 146 -5.73 13.45 7.84
N LEU A 147 -4.59 12.94 7.36
CA LEU A 147 -4.06 13.31 6.06
C LEU A 147 -5.04 12.97 4.94
N PHE A 148 -5.55 11.73 4.89
CA PHE A 148 -6.44 11.29 3.81
C PHE A 148 -7.86 11.86 3.90
N ARG A 149 -8.29 12.41 5.05
CA ARG A 149 -9.52 13.22 5.12
C ARG A 149 -9.40 14.54 4.36
N LYS A 150 -8.20 15.07 4.16
CA LYS A 150 -7.98 16.25 3.31
C LYS A 150 -8.12 15.92 1.82
N GLY A 151 -8.07 14.67 1.44
CA GLY A 151 -8.25 14.15 0.08
C GLY A 151 -7.20 13.12 -0.32
N GLY A 152 -7.53 12.31 -1.31
CA GLY A 152 -6.66 11.24 -1.81
C GLY A 152 -6.61 10.03 -0.89
N GLY A 153 -6.02 8.95 -1.39
CA GLY A 153 -5.86 7.70 -0.67
C GLY A 153 -7.18 6.98 -0.31
N ILE A 154 -7.05 5.75 0.12
CA ILE A 154 -8.14 4.96 0.72
C ILE A 154 -7.61 4.33 1.99
N ILE A 155 -8.41 4.34 3.06
CA ILE A 155 -8.10 3.68 4.33
C ILE A 155 -9.03 2.49 4.51
N ALA A 156 -8.45 1.37 4.94
CA ALA A 156 -9.17 0.22 5.49
C ALA A 156 -8.56 -0.14 6.85
N SER A 157 -9.39 -0.63 7.78
CA SER A 157 -8.87 -1.11 9.06
C SER A 157 -7.92 -2.29 8.83
N PRO A 158 -6.74 -2.32 9.48
CA PRO A 158 -5.79 -3.42 9.32
C PRO A 158 -6.32 -4.76 9.86
N ASP A 159 -7.35 -4.73 10.70
CA ASP A 159 -7.95 -5.90 11.35
C ASP A 159 -9.30 -6.33 10.73
N ASP A 160 -9.70 -5.69 9.61
CA ASP A 160 -11.02 -5.90 8.99
C ASP A 160 -10.86 -6.29 7.53
N SER A 161 -10.91 -7.59 7.26
CA SER A 161 -10.76 -8.15 5.91
C SER A 161 -11.89 -7.73 4.96
N GLU A 162 -13.09 -7.46 5.47
CA GLU A 162 -14.20 -6.99 4.65
C GLU A 162 -13.98 -5.54 4.19
N GLN A 163 -13.53 -4.64 5.06
CA GLN A 163 -13.15 -3.29 4.67
C GLN A 163 -12.02 -3.29 3.65
N ILE A 164 -11.03 -4.18 3.84
CA ILE A 164 -9.92 -4.35 2.89
C ILE A 164 -10.44 -4.83 1.53
N SER A 165 -11.31 -5.84 1.51
CA SER A 165 -11.95 -6.35 0.29
C SER A 165 -12.70 -5.24 -0.45
N ASN A 166 -13.51 -4.46 0.26
CA ASN A 166 -14.30 -3.37 -0.33
C ASN A 166 -13.39 -2.23 -0.86
N ALA A 167 -12.28 -1.95 -0.18
CA ALA A 167 -11.29 -0.97 -0.65
C ALA A 167 -10.60 -1.44 -1.95
N ILE A 168 -10.22 -2.71 -2.03
CA ILE A 168 -9.64 -3.32 -3.25
C ILE A 168 -10.65 -3.27 -4.39
N ASP A 169 -11.91 -3.61 -4.14
CA ASP A 169 -12.99 -3.59 -5.14
C ASP A 169 -13.23 -2.18 -5.71
N LYS A 170 -13.29 -1.18 -4.83
CA LYS A 170 -13.38 0.23 -5.23
C LYS A 170 -12.21 0.65 -6.12
N ILE A 171 -10.97 0.30 -5.74
CA ILE A 171 -9.77 0.62 -6.52
C ILE A 171 -9.81 -0.11 -7.87
N PHE A 172 -10.18 -1.38 -7.90
CA PHE A 172 -10.29 -2.18 -9.11
C PHE A 172 -11.31 -1.59 -10.09
N THR A 173 -12.47 -1.15 -9.60
CA THR A 173 -13.51 -0.46 -10.38
C THR A 173 -12.99 0.86 -10.97
N LEU A 174 -12.30 1.67 -10.16
CA LEU A 174 -11.69 2.93 -10.62
C LEU A 174 -10.59 2.68 -11.67
N TRP A 175 -9.79 1.65 -11.49
CA TRP A 175 -8.76 1.28 -12.45
C TRP A 175 -9.37 0.83 -13.78
N HIS A 176 -10.43 0.01 -13.75
CA HIS A 176 -11.18 -0.38 -14.95
C HIS A 176 -11.72 0.82 -15.73
N SER A 177 -12.33 1.76 -15.03
CA SER A 177 -12.91 2.98 -15.60
C SER A 177 -11.89 4.08 -15.91
N LYS A 178 -10.58 3.82 -15.73
CA LYS A 178 -9.48 4.81 -15.93
C LYS A 178 -9.59 6.05 -15.01
N ASN A 179 -10.14 5.87 -13.82
CA ASN A 179 -10.41 6.95 -12.85
C ASN A 179 -9.56 6.85 -11.57
N LEU A 180 -8.41 6.17 -11.60
CA LEU A 180 -7.52 6.07 -10.43
C LEU A 180 -7.06 7.44 -9.92
N ASN A 181 -6.96 8.44 -10.79
CA ASN A 181 -6.60 9.81 -10.42
C ASN A 181 -7.54 10.44 -9.39
N LYS A 182 -8.78 9.97 -9.27
CA LYS A 182 -9.74 10.47 -8.26
C LYS A 182 -9.35 10.14 -6.81
N ILE A 183 -8.44 9.20 -6.63
CA ILE A 183 -7.96 8.77 -5.32
C ILE A 183 -6.44 8.91 -5.20
N THR A 184 -5.82 9.72 -6.04
CA THR A 184 -4.40 10.03 -5.97
C THR A 184 -4.11 10.84 -4.71
N ALA A 185 -3.14 10.38 -3.92
CA ALA A 185 -2.58 11.13 -2.81
C ALA A 185 -1.26 11.76 -3.26
N ASN A 186 -1.00 13.01 -2.88
CA ASN A 186 0.20 13.73 -3.26
C ASN A 186 0.79 14.55 -2.10
N ALA A 187 1.97 15.11 -2.30
CA ALA A 187 2.72 15.81 -1.27
C ALA A 187 1.99 17.05 -0.71
N SER A 188 1.12 17.70 -1.49
CA SER A 188 0.37 18.87 -1.00
C SER A 188 -0.62 18.53 0.14
N LEU A 189 -0.93 17.26 0.36
CA LEU A 189 -1.74 16.84 1.50
C LEU A 189 -1.01 16.99 2.84
N ALA A 190 0.33 17.02 2.82
CA ALA A 190 1.16 17.11 4.01
C ALA A 190 1.47 18.58 4.41
N GLU A 191 1.13 19.53 3.57
CA GLU A 191 1.20 20.99 3.83
C GLU A 191 -0.07 21.45 4.54
#